data_cdeee3d53de24d6bb9c30dac943b7688
#
_entry.id   cdeee3d53de24d6bb9c30dac943b7688
#
_cell.length_a   1.000
_cell.length_b   1.000
_cell.length_c   1.000
_cell.angle_alpha   90.00
_cell.angle_beta   90.00
_cell.angle_gamma   90.00
#
_symmetry.space_group_name_H-M   'P 1'
#
loop_
_entity.id
_entity.type
_entity.pdbx_description
1 polymer ?
#
loop_
_entity_poly.entity_id
_entity_poly.type
_entity_poly.pdbx_seq_one_letter_code
_entity_poly.pdbx_strand_id
1 'polypeptide(L)'
;MTVREDNPDTQEKIELGRLLFFDPLLSGDNSMSCAHCHHPDLGFSDNRDLSMGRTGRGVGGQRNGGTVLRRGSPTLWNAGFNHAQFWDGRATDLEHQAIFPITDTTEMNQDRKQLEKELQNIPEYNRLFGGVFGDESPVNFKNVVYAIASFERTILSDSSRFDQYAKGDLGALSSSERHGLNMFRSLKTRCFECHNIP
;
A
#
# COMPACT_ATOMS: atom_id res chain seq x y z
N MET A 1 5.23 2.64 13.47
CA MET A 1 4.36 1.89 12.55
C MET A 1 3.17 1.37 13.32
N THR A 2 1.97 1.56 12.82
CA THR A 2 0.74 1.12 13.50
C THR A 2 0.44 -0.31 13.05
N VAL A 3 0.54 -1.25 13.96
CA VAL A 3 0.10 -2.64 13.78
C VAL A 3 -1.12 -2.85 14.65
N ARG A 4 -2.20 -3.37 14.09
CA ARG A 4 -3.42 -3.66 14.86
C ARG A 4 -3.18 -4.86 15.78
N GLU A 5 -3.68 -4.80 17.00
CA GLU A 5 -3.58 -5.91 17.96
C GLU A 5 -4.23 -7.21 17.44
N ASP A 6 -5.31 -7.07 16.67
CA ASP A 6 -6.04 -8.20 16.06
C ASP A 6 -5.49 -8.62 14.69
N ASN A 7 -4.41 -7.95 14.20
CA ASN A 7 -3.73 -8.32 12.96
C ASN A 7 -2.19 -8.25 13.12
N PRO A 8 -1.58 -9.09 13.97
CA PRO A 8 -0.13 -9.16 14.07
C PRO A 8 0.47 -9.71 12.77
N ASP A 9 1.62 -9.15 12.37
CA ASP A 9 2.32 -9.59 11.19
C ASP A 9 3.04 -10.91 11.42
N THR A 10 2.90 -11.87 10.50
CA THR A 10 3.72 -13.09 10.39
C THR A 10 4.26 -13.20 8.98
N GLN A 11 5.35 -13.94 8.81
CA GLN A 11 5.97 -14.10 7.48
C GLN A 11 5.01 -14.73 6.47
N GLU A 12 4.23 -15.72 6.90
CA GLU A 12 3.25 -16.40 6.06
C GLU A 12 2.11 -15.45 5.64
N LYS A 13 1.66 -14.58 6.56
CA LYS A 13 0.63 -13.56 6.26
C LYS A 13 1.14 -12.50 5.30
N ILE A 14 2.37 -12.04 5.49
CA ILE A 14 3.03 -11.09 4.59
C ILE A 14 3.12 -11.67 3.18
N GLU A 15 3.53 -12.93 3.04
CA GLU A 15 3.64 -13.59 1.74
C GLU A 15 2.27 -13.79 1.07
N LEU A 16 1.24 -14.19 1.84
CA LEU A 16 -0.13 -14.25 1.35
C LEU A 16 -0.60 -12.85 0.87
N GLY A 17 -0.32 -11.81 1.65
CA GLY A 17 -0.64 -10.43 1.28
C GLY A 17 0.07 -9.98 0.01
N ARG A 18 1.34 -10.37 -0.16
CA ARG A 18 2.10 -10.12 -1.38
C ARG A 18 1.44 -10.78 -2.59
N LEU A 19 1.06 -12.03 -2.49
CA LEU A 19 0.36 -12.73 -3.58
C LEU A 19 -0.94 -11.99 -3.96
N LEU A 20 -1.77 -11.66 -2.97
CA LEU A 20 -3.03 -10.94 -3.17
C LEU A 20 -2.81 -9.55 -3.80
N PHE A 21 -1.80 -8.81 -3.36
CA PHE A 21 -1.50 -7.47 -3.86
C PHE A 21 -1.22 -7.45 -5.38
N PHE A 22 -0.62 -8.51 -5.90
CA PHE A 22 -0.32 -8.64 -7.33
C PHE A 22 -1.38 -9.44 -8.11
N ASP A 23 -2.39 -10.01 -7.45
CA ASP A 23 -3.38 -10.87 -8.12
C ASP A 23 -4.53 -10.05 -8.72
N PRO A 24 -4.76 -10.11 -10.05
CA PRO A 24 -5.89 -9.47 -10.70
C PRO A 24 -7.27 -9.98 -10.24
N LEU A 25 -7.33 -11.14 -9.61
CA LEU A 25 -8.57 -11.71 -9.06
C LEU A 25 -9.27 -10.77 -8.07
N LEU A 26 -8.52 -9.82 -7.49
CA LEU A 26 -9.07 -8.83 -6.58
C LEU A 26 -9.95 -7.76 -7.25
N SER A 27 -10.03 -7.74 -8.58
CA SER A 27 -10.96 -6.86 -9.31
C SER A 27 -12.14 -7.62 -9.89
N GLY A 28 -13.31 -6.98 -9.96
CA GLY A 28 -14.56 -7.63 -10.36
C GLY A 28 -14.61 -8.17 -11.80
N ASP A 29 -13.63 -7.80 -12.63
CA ASP A 29 -13.45 -8.31 -13.99
C ASP A 29 -12.10 -9.04 -14.16
N ASN A 30 -11.39 -9.29 -13.09
CA ASN A 30 -10.08 -9.95 -13.05
C ASN A 30 -9.01 -9.27 -13.93
N SER A 31 -9.12 -7.96 -14.14
CA SER A 31 -8.25 -7.21 -15.07
C SER A 31 -7.16 -6.39 -14.38
N MET A 32 -7.28 -6.15 -13.07
CA MET A 32 -6.32 -5.31 -12.35
C MET A 32 -6.10 -5.76 -10.90
N SER A 33 -4.91 -5.53 -10.42
CA SER A 33 -4.47 -5.72 -9.04
C SER A 33 -4.05 -4.38 -8.42
N CYS A 34 -3.70 -4.38 -7.13
CA CYS A 34 -3.16 -3.19 -6.46
C CYS A 34 -1.91 -2.65 -7.18
N ALA A 35 -1.06 -3.55 -7.69
CA ALA A 35 0.16 -3.19 -8.41
C ALA A 35 -0.07 -2.44 -9.74
N HIS A 36 -1.29 -2.39 -10.27
CA HIS A 36 -1.58 -1.58 -11.46
C HIS A 36 -1.52 -0.08 -11.17
N CYS A 37 -1.90 0.34 -9.95
CA CYS A 37 -1.82 1.71 -9.49
C CYS A 37 -0.66 1.94 -8.51
N HIS A 38 -0.19 0.89 -7.84
CA HIS A 38 0.95 0.94 -6.92
C HIS A 38 2.10 0.09 -7.47
N HIS A 39 2.70 0.56 -8.59
CA HIS A 39 3.74 -0.19 -9.29
C HIS A 39 5.09 -0.10 -8.55
N PRO A 40 5.77 -1.22 -8.26
CA PRO A 40 7.04 -1.21 -7.52
C PRO A 40 8.12 -0.32 -8.15
N ASP A 41 8.28 -0.38 -9.48
CA ASP A 41 9.30 0.40 -10.21
C ASP A 41 8.98 1.90 -10.26
N LEU A 42 7.77 2.31 -9.84
CA LEU A 42 7.34 3.70 -9.78
C LEU A 42 7.19 4.19 -8.32
N GLY A 43 7.93 3.56 -7.39
CA GLY A 43 7.85 3.89 -5.98
C GLY A 43 6.51 3.51 -5.34
N PHE A 44 5.92 2.41 -5.77
CA PHE A 44 4.58 1.97 -5.36
C PHE A 44 3.51 3.05 -5.55
N SER A 45 3.60 3.78 -6.66
CA SER A 45 2.64 4.76 -7.17
C SER A 45 2.40 4.47 -8.65
N ASP A 46 1.55 5.24 -9.33
CA ASP A 46 1.36 5.16 -10.79
C ASP A 46 2.02 6.31 -11.55
N ASN A 47 2.65 7.24 -10.85
CA ASN A 47 3.32 8.42 -11.40
C ASN A 47 2.37 9.28 -12.29
N ARG A 48 1.12 9.43 -11.86
CA ARG A 48 0.07 10.21 -12.55
C ARG A 48 -0.55 11.24 -11.61
N ASP A 49 -0.99 12.36 -12.18
CA ASP A 49 -1.77 13.35 -11.43
C ASP A 49 -3.14 12.79 -10.99
N LEU A 50 -3.76 12.02 -11.88
CA LEU A 50 -5.02 11.31 -11.65
C LEU A 50 -4.86 9.86 -12.13
N SER A 51 -5.08 8.93 -11.23
CA SER A 51 -5.00 7.50 -11.53
C SER A 51 -6.09 7.03 -12.49
N MET A 52 -5.87 5.89 -13.12
CA MET A 52 -6.86 5.23 -13.97
C MET A 52 -7.30 3.91 -13.35
N GLY A 53 -8.58 3.84 -12.99
CA GLY A 53 -9.22 2.67 -12.42
C GLY A 53 -9.62 1.62 -13.47
N ARG A 54 -10.76 0.99 -13.24
CA ARG A 54 -11.28 -0.11 -14.04
C ARG A 54 -11.39 0.22 -15.54
N THR A 55 -11.41 -0.81 -16.36
CA THR A 55 -11.40 -0.77 -17.84
C THR A 55 -10.12 -0.21 -18.44
N GLY A 56 -9.18 0.30 -17.65
CA GLY A 56 -7.87 0.72 -18.13
C GLY A 56 -6.99 -0.49 -18.53
N ARG A 57 -6.10 -0.24 -19.49
CA ARG A 57 -5.12 -1.22 -19.97
C ARG A 57 -3.71 -0.72 -19.68
N GLY A 58 -2.81 -1.63 -19.35
CA GLY A 58 -1.45 -1.32 -18.97
C GLY A 58 -1.33 -1.09 -17.45
N VAL A 59 -0.13 -0.70 -16.99
CA VAL A 59 0.22 -0.54 -15.59
C VAL A 59 0.87 0.82 -15.34
N GLY A 60 0.73 1.33 -14.12
CA GLY A 60 1.34 2.57 -13.69
C GLY A 60 1.07 3.74 -14.64
N GLY A 61 2.09 4.54 -14.93
CA GLY A 61 2.00 5.71 -15.82
C GLY A 61 1.60 5.41 -17.27
N GLN A 62 1.74 4.16 -17.72
CA GLN A 62 1.34 3.74 -19.07
C GLN A 62 -0.13 3.26 -19.16
N ARG A 63 -0.83 3.17 -18.02
CA ARG A 63 -2.22 2.75 -17.99
C ARG A 63 -3.11 3.79 -18.70
N ASN A 64 -3.99 3.34 -19.57
CA ASN A 64 -4.87 4.22 -20.37
C ASN A 64 -6.25 3.60 -20.62
N GLY A 65 -7.21 4.43 -21.06
CA GLY A 65 -8.57 4.00 -21.42
C GLY A 65 -9.46 3.62 -20.25
N GLY A 66 -9.00 3.77 -19.03
CA GLY A 66 -9.77 3.47 -17.81
C GLY A 66 -10.59 4.65 -17.30
N THR A 67 -11.40 4.39 -16.27
CA THR A 67 -12.08 5.44 -15.52
C THR A 67 -11.04 6.34 -14.86
N VAL A 68 -11.09 7.64 -15.12
CA VAL A 68 -10.20 8.62 -14.48
C VAL A 68 -10.66 8.81 -13.03
N LEU A 69 -9.76 8.57 -12.09
CA LEU A 69 -10.04 8.75 -10.66
C LEU A 69 -9.90 10.21 -10.24
N ARG A 70 -10.45 10.55 -9.10
CA ARG A 70 -10.44 11.92 -8.58
C ARG A 70 -9.08 12.38 -8.06
N ARG A 71 -8.16 11.44 -7.81
CA ARG A 71 -6.82 11.65 -7.24
C ARG A 71 -5.84 10.62 -7.79
N GLY A 72 -4.55 10.98 -7.80
CA GLY A 72 -3.45 10.07 -8.09
C GLY A 72 -3.20 9.11 -6.91
N SER A 73 -2.66 7.94 -7.19
CA SER A 73 -2.24 6.95 -6.19
C SER A 73 -1.02 7.48 -5.42
N PRO A 74 -1.09 7.64 -4.10
CA PRO A 74 0.08 7.96 -3.30
C PRO A 74 1.06 6.80 -3.29
N THR A 75 2.31 7.08 -2.99
CA THR A 75 3.29 6.02 -2.72
C THR A 75 2.90 5.19 -1.50
N LEU A 76 3.20 3.89 -1.53
CA LEU A 76 3.09 3.02 -0.35
C LEU A 76 4.37 2.93 0.47
N TRP A 77 5.48 3.57 0.02
CA TRP A 77 6.69 3.63 0.83
C TRP A 77 6.39 4.23 2.20
N ASN A 78 6.68 3.47 3.24
CA ASN A 78 6.48 3.85 4.63
C ASN A 78 5.02 4.17 5.00
N ALA A 79 4.02 3.77 4.19
CA ALA A 79 2.61 4.03 4.44
C ALA A 79 2.12 3.49 5.81
N GLY A 80 2.75 2.42 6.31
CA GLY A 80 2.44 1.87 7.64
C GLY A 80 2.73 2.81 8.82
N PHE A 81 3.46 3.93 8.60
CA PHE A 81 3.72 4.94 9.64
C PHE A 81 2.72 6.10 9.60
N ASN A 82 1.88 6.20 8.59
CA ASN A 82 0.89 7.26 8.51
C ASN A 82 -0.17 7.12 9.61
N HIS A 83 -0.59 8.25 10.17
CA HIS A 83 -1.66 8.30 11.18
C HIS A 83 -3.04 8.08 10.58
N ALA A 84 -3.21 8.33 9.30
CA ALA A 84 -4.41 8.10 8.52
C ALA A 84 -4.04 7.87 7.05
N GLN A 85 -4.89 7.13 6.34
CA GLN A 85 -4.67 6.77 4.95
C GLN A 85 -5.59 7.58 4.02
N PHE A 86 -5.25 7.62 2.74
CA PHE A 86 -5.76 8.52 1.72
C PHE A 86 -5.33 9.99 1.87
N TRP A 87 -5.42 10.76 0.80
CA TRP A 87 -5.13 12.19 0.77
C TRP A 87 -6.00 13.03 1.72
N ASP A 88 -7.17 12.52 2.09
CA ASP A 88 -8.14 13.18 2.98
C ASP A 88 -8.25 12.54 4.37
N GLY A 89 -7.44 11.53 4.65
CA GLY A 89 -7.38 10.89 5.97
C GLY A 89 -8.62 10.07 6.37
N ARG A 90 -9.46 9.66 5.40
CA ARG A 90 -10.74 9.00 5.69
C ARG A 90 -10.63 7.55 6.19
N ALA A 91 -9.45 6.92 6.09
CA ALA A 91 -9.21 5.59 6.64
C ALA A 91 -8.18 5.67 7.78
N THR A 92 -8.44 4.93 8.85
CA THR A 92 -7.66 4.98 10.11
C THR A 92 -6.37 4.17 10.07
N ASP A 93 -6.31 3.15 9.21
CA ASP A 93 -5.22 2.19 9.11
C ASP A 93 -5.20 1.58 7.70
N LEU A 94 -4.21 0.72 7.41
CA LEU A 94 -4.08 0.05 6.11
C LEU A 94 -5.19 -0.95 5.85
N GLU A 95 -5.64 -1.67 6.88
CA GLU A 95 -6.74 -2.63 6.80
C GLU A 95 -8.05 -1.94 6.39
N HIS A 96 -8.33 -0.78 6.96
CA HIS A 96 -9.50 0.01 6.60
C HIS A 96 -9.35 0.60 5.19
N GLN A 97 -8.15 1.05 4.85
CA GLN A 97 -7.86 1.63 3.52
C GLN A 97 -8.10 0.61 2.40
N ALA A 98 -7.59 -0.63 2.53
CA ALA A 98 -7.66 -1.65 1.48
C ALA A 98 -9.10 -2.03 1.08
N ILE A 99 -10.07 -1.81 1.97
CA ILE A 99 -11.49 -2.07 1.68
C ILE A 99 -11.98 -1.23 0.49
N PHE A 100 -11.59 0.05 0.44
CA PHE A 100 -12.15 1.01 -0.52
C PHE A 100 -11.76 0.71 -1.96
N PRO A 101 -10.49 0.60 -2.35
CA PRO A 101 -10.12 0.36 -3.74
C PRO A 101 -10.68 -0.96 -4.27
N ILE A 102 -10.76 -2.01 -3.44
CA ILE A 102 -11.31 -3.29 -3.84
C ILE A 102 -12.81 -3.14 -4.19
N THR A 103 -13.57 -2.40 -3.40
CA THR A 103 -15.04 -2.34 -3.55
C THR A 103 -15.54 -1.11 -4.33
N ASP A 104 -14.70 -0.11 -4.58
CA ASP A 104 -15.10 1.10 -5.33
C ASP A 104 -15.39 0.76 -6.79
N THR A 105 -16.56 1.18 -7.26
CA THR A 105 -17.04 0.91 -8.63
C THR A 105 -16.21 1.58 -9.71
N THR A 106 -15.42 2.59 -9.38
CA THR A 106 -14.53 3.29 -10.31
C THR A 106 -13.10 2.74 -10.29
N GLU A 107 -12.73 1.98 -9.23
CA GLU A 107 -11.41 1.36 -9.06
C GLU A 107 -11.47 -0.12 -9.43
N MET A 108 -11.48 -1.04 -8.47
CA MET A 108 -11.43 -2.48 -8.72
C MET A 108 -12.83 -3.11 -8.87
N ASN A 109 -13.89 -2.48 -8.34
CA ASN A 109 -15.30 -2.88 -8.48
C ASN A 109 -15.56 -4.35 -8.15
N GLN A 110 -14.93 -4.87 -7.10
CA GLN A 110 -15.15 -6.25 -6.68
C GLN A 110 -16.25 -6.34 -5.62
N ASP A 111 -17.14 -7.32 -5.75
CA ASP A 111 -18.08 -7.68 -4.69
C ASP A 111 -17.39 -8.58 -3.65
N ARG A 112 -17.54 -8.25 -2.37
CA ARG A 112 -16.87 -8.97 -1.28
C ARG A 112 -17.21 -10.46 -1.24
N LYS A 113 -18.50 -10.80 -1.44
CA LYS A 113 -18.96 -12.19 -1.41
C LYS A 113 -18.53 -12.95 -2.65
N GLN A 114 -18.48 -12.26 -3.78
CA GLN A 114 -17.96 -12.85 -5.00
C GLN A 114 -16.47 -13.16 -4.87
N LEU A 115 -15.66 -12.22 -4.36
CA LEU A 115 -14.25 -12.45 -4.12
C LEU A 115 -13.99 -13.63 -3.18
N GLU A 116 -14.74 -13.71 -2.06
CA GLU A 116 -14.64 -14.83 -1.14
C GLU A 116 -14.86 -16.18 -1.86
N LYS A 117 -15.90 -16.27 -2.69
CA LYS A 117 -16.20 -17.47 -3.47
C LYS A 117 -15.12 -17.80 -4.50
N GLU A 118 -14.61 -16.79 -5.20
CA GLU A 118 -13.55 -16.97 -6.20
C GLU A 118 -12.28 -17.51 -5.56
N LEU A 119 -11.84 -16.92 -4.46
CA LEU A 119 -10.68 -17.40 -3.70
C LEU A 119 -10.92 -18.79 -3.11
N GLN A 120 -12.12 -19.09 -2.57
CA GLN A 120 -12.47 -20.40 -2.05
C GLN A 120 -12.45 -21.51 -3.12
N ASN A 121 -12.67 -21.17 -4.39
CA ASN A 121 -12.59 -22.14 -5.50
C ASN A 121 -11.14 -22.47 -5.91
N ILE A 122 -10.14 -21.78 -5.36
CA ILE A 122 -8.74 -22.02 -5.65
C ILE A 122 -8.11 -22.80 -4.47
N PRO A 123 -7.76 -24.09 -4.65
CA PRO A 123 -7.24 -24.92 -3.57
C PRO A 123 -6.01 -24.32 -2.87
N GLU A 124 -5.14 -23.66 -3.62
CA GLU A 124 -3.94 -23.05 -3.08
C GLU A 124 -4.27 -21.88 -2.14
N TYR A 125 -5.25 -21.02 -2.45
CA TYR A 125 -5.70 -19.99 -1.52
C TYR A 125 -6.33 -20.58 -0.26
N ASN A 126 -7.15 -21.63 -0.38
CA ASN A 126 -7.68 -22.32 0.82
C ASN A 126 -6.55 -22.82 1.73
N ARG A 127 -5.51 -23.43 1.15
CA ARG A 127 -4.35 -23.90 1.91
C ARG A 127 -3.58 -22.75 2.58
N LEU A 128 -3.32 -21.67 1.85
CA LEU A 128 -2.58 -20.51 2.35
C LEU A 128 -3.34 -19.78 3.46
N PHE A 129 -4.61 -19.46 3.24
CA PHE A 129 -5.45 -18.83 4.25
C PHE A 129 -5.63 -19.71 5.49
N GLY A 130 -5.83 -21.01 5.32
CA GLY A 130 -5.93 -21.96 6.42
C GLY A 130 -4.65 -22.03 7.26
N GLY A 131 -3.48 -21.98 6.62
CA GLY A 131 -2.19 -21.95 7.31
C GLY A 131 -1.94 -20.65 8.08
N VAL A 132 -2.47 -19.53 7.60
CA VAL A 132 -2.27 -18.19 8.20
C VAL A 132 -3.27 -17.90 9.31
N PHE A 133 -4.56 -18.15 9.07
CA PHE A 133 -5.63 -17.70 9.96
C PHE A 133 -6.26 -18.81 10.80
N GLY A 134 -6.15 -20.07 10.38
CA GLY A 134 -6.56 -21.24 11.17
C GLY A 134 -8.05 -21.32 11.50
N ASP A 135 -8.89 -20.48 10.89
CA ASP A 135 -10.32 -20.37 11.15
C ASP A 135 -11.12 -21.49 10.47
N GLU A 136 -12.37 -21.71 10.90
CA GLU A 136 -13.31 -22.60 10.19
C GLU A 136 -13.63 -22.09 8.77
N SER A 137 -13.59 -20.77 8.56
CA SER A 137 -13.78 -20.10 7.26
C SER A 137 -12.66 -19.09 7.02
N PRO A 138 -11.42 -19.57 6.76
CA PRO A 138 -10.25 -18.70 6.68
C PRO A 138 -10.29 -17.75 5.48
N VAL A 139 -10.91 -18.16 4.36
CA VAL A 139 -11.06 -17.34 3.16
C VAL A 139 -12.29 -16.45 3.32
N ASN A 140 -12.08 -15.26 3.85
CA ASN A 140 -13.10 -14.22 4.01
C ASN A 140 -12.49 -12.85 3.74
N PHE A 141 -13.33 -11.86 3.46
CA PHE A 141 -12.90 -10.52 3.04
C PHE A 141 -12.06 -9.79 4.11
N LYS A 142 -12.35 -9.99 5.40
CA LYS A 142 -11.54 -9.45 6.49
C LYS A 142 -10.09 -9.97 6.41
N ASN A 143 -9.91 -11.26 6.24
CA ASN A 143 -8.60 -11.89 6.16
C ASN A 143 -7.84 -11.49 4.88
N VAL A 144 -8.55 -11.21 3.77
CA VAL A 144 -7.94 -10.65 2.55
C VAL A 144 -7.29 -9.29 2.84
N VAL A 145 -8.04 -8.34 3.39
CA VAL A 145 -7.49 -7.00 3.67
C VAL A 145 -6.44 -7.03 4.78
N TYR A 146 -6.54 -7.94 5.75
CA TYR A 146 -5.55 -8.14 6.79
C TYR A 146 -4.21 -8.62 6.22
N ALA A 147 -4.23 -9.58 5.29
CA ALA A 147 -3.03 -10.05 4.64
C ALA A 147 -2.38 -8.96 3.77
N ILE A 148 -3.18 -8.22 2.99
CA ILE A 148 -2.69 -7.11 2.16
C ILE A 148 -2.01 -6.06 3.04
N ALA A 149 -2.64 -5.63 4.13
CA ALA A 149 -2.07 -4.65 5.06
C ALA A 149 -0.75 -5.13 5.67
N SER A 150 -0.63 -6.43 6.01
CA SER A 150 0.62 -7.01 6.50
C SER A 150 1.74 -6.92 5.46
N PHE A 151 1.45 -7.14 4.18
CA PHE A 151 2.42 -6.94 3.11
C PHE A 151 2.78 -5.46 2.95
N GLU A 152 1.81 -4.55 2.91
CA GLU A 152 2.05 -3.12 2.74
C GLU A 152 2.94 -2.55 3.86
N ARG A 153 2.84 -3.06 5.09
CA ARG A 153 3.74 -2.70 6.19
C ARG A 153 5.20 -3.07 5.94
N THR A 154 5.48 -3.99 5.04
CA THR A 154 6.86 -4.35 4.66
C THR A 154 7.47 -3.42 3.61
N ILE A 155 6.67 -2.55 3.00
CA ILE A 155 7.15 -1.60 1.99
C ILE A 155 7.84 -0.43 2.70
N LEU A 156 9.10 -0.67 3.10
CA LEU A 156 9.88 0.25 3.92
C LEU A 156 11.09 0.79 3.17
N SER A 157 11.33 2.09 3.32
CA SER A 157 12.56 2.76 2.95
C SER A 157 13.25 3.24 4.22
N ASP A 158 14.32 2.58 4.65
CA ASP A 158 15.02 2.81 5.92
C ASP A 158 16.54 2.76 5.80
N SER A 159 17.07 2.72 4.58
CA SER A 159 18.50 2.55 4.29
C SER A 159 19.09 3.67 3.43
N SER A 160 18.38 4.79 3.26
CA SER A 160 18.88 5.96 2.54
C SER A 160 20.08 6.59 3.26
N ARG A 161 20.84 7.44 2.56
CA ARG A 161 21.92 8.22 3.17
C ARG A 161 21.43 9.10 4.31
N PHE A 162 20.18 9.60 4.21
CA PHE A 162 19.54 10.33 5.30
C PHE A 162 19.30 9.43 6.52
N ASP A 163 18.80 8.21 6.32
CA ASP A 163 18.56 7.26 7.41
C ASP A 163 19.88 6.87 8.11
N GLN A 164 20.96 6.67 7.35
CA GLN A 164 22.29 6.41 7.90
C GLN A 164 22.75 7.58 8.76
N TYR A 165 22.59 8.82 8.28
CA TYR A 165 22.91 10.03 9.02
C TYR A 165 22.07 10.15 10.30
N ALA A 166 20.77 9.91 10.23
CA ALA A 166 19.86 9.93 11.37
C ALA A 166 20.22 8.87 12.41
N LYS A 167 20.75 7.71 11.98
CA LYS A 167 21.26 6.63 12.84
C LYS A 167 22.68 6.92 13.41
N GLY A 168 23.27 8.06 13.08
CA GLY A 168 24.55 8.52 13.69
C GLY A 168 25.77 8.48 12.77
N ASP A 169 25.67 8.03 11.52
CA ASP A 169 26.76 8.16 10.55
C ASP A 169 26.84 9.59 10.00
N LEU A 170 27.61 10.44 10.69
CA LEU A 170 27.77 11.84 10.30
C LEU A 170 28.46 12.03 8.94
N GLY A 171 29.10 10.98 8.40
CA GLY A 171 29.74 10.98 7.08
C GLY A 171 28.76 10.68 5.94
N ALA A 172 27.58 10.13 6.23
CA ALA A 172 26.61 9.74 5.21
C ALA A 172 26.07 10.92 4.38
N LEU A 173 26.04 12.14 4.95
CA LEU A 173 25.65 13.35 4.24
C LEU A 173 26.85 14.29 4.05
N SER A 174 26.99 14.85 2.86
CA SER A 174 27.95 15.91 2.56
C SER A 174 27.61 17.20 3.32
N SER A 175 28.57 18.14 3.38
CA SER A 175 28.37 19.45 4.00
C SER A 175 27.19 20.23 3.39
N SER A 176 27.03 20.14 2.06
CA SER A 176 25.92 20.81 1.35
C SER A 176 24.56 20.21 1.72
N GLU A 177 24.47 18.87 1.79
CA GLU A 177 23.24 18.18 2.17
C GLU A 177 22.84 18.46 3.63
N ARG A 178 23.83 18.49 4.54
CA ARG A 178 23.60 18.92 5.94
C ARG A 178 23.13 20.36 6.03
N HIS A 179 23.70 21.25 5.20
CA HIS A 179 23.23 22.64 5.13
C HIS A 179 21.78 22.69 4.64
N GLY A 180 21.42 21.93 3.60
CA GLY A 180 20.03 21.80 3.11
C GLY A 180 19.08 21.29 4.18
N LEU A 181 19.47 20.24 4.94
CA LEU A 181 18.70 19.73 6.06
C LEU A 181 18.47 20.79 7.16
N ASN A 182 19.51 21.56 7.49
CA ASN A 182 19.40 22.66 8.46
C ASN A 182 18.46 23.76 7.96
N MET A 183 18.51 24.08 6.66
CA MET A 183 17.55 25.01 6.05
C MET A 183 16.13 24.49 6.11
N PHE A 184 15.91 23.22 5.78
CA PHE A 184 14.59 22.57 5.86
C PHE A 184 14.01 22.62 7.27
N ARG A 185 14.83 22.42 8.30
CA ARG A 185 14.44 22.46 9.74
C ARG A 185 14.39 23.89 10.31
N SER A 186 14.75 24.92 9.54
CA SER A 186 14.85 26.27 10.04
C SER A 186 13.50 27.00 10.10
N LEU A 187 13.35 27.92 11.02
CA LEU A 187 12.22 28.86 11.07
C LEU A 187 12.15 29.77 9.83
N LYS A 188 13.21 29.84 9.03
CA LYS A 188 13.30 30.64 7.83
C LYS A 188 12.45 30.05 6.69
N THR A 189 12.49 28.73 6.54
CA THR A 189 11.77 27.98 5.48
C THR A 189 10.47 27.37 5.99
N ARG A 190 10.42 27.02 7.28
CA ARG A 190 9.27 26.43 7.97
C ARG A 190 8.75 25.13 7.35
N CYS A 191 9.58 24.43 6.56
CA CYS A 191 9.16 23.18 5.90
C CYS A 191 8.78 22.08 6.93
N PHE A 192 9.47 22.07 8.07
CA PHE A 192 9.22 21.11 9.15
C PHE A 192 7.83 21.19 9.78
N GLU A 193 7.11 22.30 9.61
CA GLU A 193 5.75 22.46 10.15
C GLU A 193 4.73 21.54 9.48
N CYS A 194 4.97 21.18 8.21
CA CYS A 194 4.14 20.23 7.48
C CYS A 194 4.87 18.89 7.24
N HIS A 195 6.20 18.93 7.16
CA HIS A 195 7.04 17.78 6.87
C HIS A 195 7.88 17.42 8.11
N ASN A 196 7.31 16.64 9.02
CA ASN A 196 8.03 16.17 10.20
C ASN A 196 9.20 15.28 9.78
N ILE A 197 10.38 15.60 10.31
CA ILE A 197 11.59 14.77 10.19
C ILE A 197 11.93 14.33 11.62
N PRO A 198 12.15 13.03 11.86
CA PRO A 198 12.55 12.52 13.16
C PRO A 198 13.86 13.14 13.67
#